data_1c93e101579fe742cc0f48dad808c942
#
_entry.id   1c93e101579fe742cc0f48dad808c942
#
_cell.length_a   1.000
_cell.length_b   1.000
_cell.length_c   1.000
_cell.angle_alpha   90.00
_cell.angle_beta   90.00
_cell.angle_gamma   90.00
#
_symmetry.space_group_name_H-M   'P 1'
#
loop_
_entity.id
_entity.type
_entity.pdbx_description
1 polymer ?
#
loop_
_entity_poly.entity_id
_entity_poly.type
_entity_poly.pdbx_seq_one_letter_code
_entity_poly.pdbx_strand_id
1 'polypeptide(L)'
;FADWLIAEVQGAKREDQVEHYGFFEYGYAIKPWLKNAAVIAVCWLPYEFWLFPGVYWSDTSKQLLIHYGVERFTDHHPFALTYLFGWFADFGQWAFHNSIYGLYLLIVVQLIAAPLLFSWMLLYTRKMGVPQWLCHVELAFLALFPLFPVMFSSLAKDTISVLFFIPFCILFVDGIRTKGSSLSKPGIIITCLLYTSDAADDK
;
A
#
# COMPACT_ATOMS: atom_id res chain seq x y z
N PHE A 1 2.26 32.69 -10.76
CA PHE A 1 2.08 31.45 -9.99
C PHE A 1 2.71 30.26 -10.73
N ALA A 2 2.42 30.09 -12.04
CA ALA A 2 2.96 29.00 -12.84
C ALA A 2 4.48 29.06 -12.97
N ASP A 3 5.05 30.25 -13.20
CA ASP A 3 6.49 30.45 -13.32
C ASP A 3 7.24 30.16 -12.03
N TRP A 4 6.65 30.53 -10.87
CA TRP A 4 7.21 30.18 -9.59
C TRP A 4 7.21 28.65 -9.36
N LEU A 5 6.11 27.99 -9.69
CA LEU A 5 5.97 26.53 -9.54
C LEU A 5 6.99 25.78 -10.44
N ILE A 6 7.21 26.28 -11.66
CA ILE A 6 8.21 25.73 -12.59
C ILE A 6 9.62 25.92 -12.04
N ALA A 7 9.94 27.09 -11.50
CA ALA A 7 11.23 27.36 -10.89
C ALA A 7 11.51 26.47 -9.68
N GLU A 8 10.50 26.26 -8.83
CA GLU A 8 10.60 25.39 -7.65
C GLU A 8 10.80 23.92 -8.05
N VAL A 9 10.06 23.44 -9.06
CA VAL A 9 10.23 22.08 -9.59
C VAL A 9 11.61 21.89 -10.22
N GLN A 10 12.14 22.90 -10.92
CA GLN A 10 13.50 22.85 -11.47
C GLN A 10 14.57 22.86 -10.39
N GLY A 11 14.37 23.65 -9.31
CA GLY A 11 15.22 23.65 -8.13
C GLY A 11 15.24 22.28 -7.43
N ALA A 12 14.07 21.69 -7.21
CA ALA A 12 13.95 20.36 -6.64
C ALA A 12 14.65 19.27 -7.46
N LYS A 13 14.52 19.31 -8.80
CA LYS A 13 15.25 18.39 -9.69
C LYS A 13 16.76 18.52 -9.59
N ARG A 14 17.26 19.71 -9.31
CA ARG A 14 18.69 19.99 -9.18
C ARG A 14 19.25 19.46 -7.85
N GLU A 15 18.47 19.55 -6.78
CA GLU A 15 18.83 18.96 -5.49
C GLU A 15 18.86 17.43 -5.57
N ASP A 16 17.90 16.81 -6.28
CA ASP A 16 17.85 15.37 -6.44
C ASP A 16 19.03 14.78 -7.24
N GLN A 17 19.71 15.58 -8.05
CA GLN A 17 20.91 15.14 -8.78
C GLN A 17 22.15 14.99 -7.89
N VAL A 18 22.13 15.51 -6.67
CA VAL A 18 23.25 15.48 -5.72
C VAL A 18 23.08 14.38 -4.66
N GLU A 19 21.90 13.84 -4.47
CA GLU A 19 21.65 12.79 -3.47
C GLU A 19 22.17 11.42 -3.96
N HIS A 20 23.03 10.81 -3.15
CA HIS A 20 23.45 9.42 -3.31
C HIS A 20 22.27 8.49 -3.09
N TYR A 21 21.92 7.82 -4.11
CA TYR A 21 20.78 6.93 -4.23
C TYR A 21 21.02 5.57 -3.57
N GLY A 22 20.13 5.21 -2.64
CA GLY A 22 20.24 4.03 -1.79
C GLY A 22 19.52 2.80 -2.32
N PHE A 23 18.81 2.14 -1.46
CA PHE A 23 18.30 0.78 -1.52
C PHE A 23 17.44 0.42 -2.77
N PHE A 24 16.69 1.36 -3.31
CA PHE A 24 15.93 1.14 -4.54
C PHE A 24 16.66 1.78 -5.73
N GLU A 25 16.55 1.15 -6.88
CA GLU A 25 17.13 1.61 -8.14
C GLU A 25 16.63 3.03 -8.57
N TYR A 26 15.63 3.53 -7.90
CA TYR A 26 15.07 4.89 -8.03
C TYR A 26 15.75 5.94 -7.16
N GLY A 27 16.76 5.52 -6.42
CA GLY A 27 17.61 6.44 -5.73
C GLY A 27 17.13 6.97 -4.40
N TYR A 28 16.52 6.15 -3.57
CA TYR A 28 16.07 6.54 -2.25
C TYR A 28 17.00 6.07 -1.15
N ALA A 29 17.37 6.99 -0.25
CA ALA A 29 18.04 6.60 0.96
C ALA A 29 17.08 5.84 1.88
N ILE A 30 17.54 4.76 2.47
CA ILE A 30 16.74 3.94 3.39
C ILE A 30 16.29 4.71 4.63
N LYS A 31 17.11 5.67 5.11
CA LYS A 31 16.81 6.49 6.29
C LYS A 31 15.57 7.37 6.13
N PRO A 32 15.43 8.22 5.08
CA PRO A 32 14.20 9.01 4.86
C PRO A 32 12.99 8.12 4.64
N TRP A 33 13.15 6.99 3.94
CA TRP A 33 12.08 6.04 3.70
C TRP A 33 11.52 5.47 5.01
N LEU A 34 12.37 4.93 5.87
CA LEU A 34 11.94 4.39 7.17
C LEU A 34 11.42 5.48 8.11
N LYS A 35 12.03 6.68 8.08
CA LYS A 35 11.57 7.82 8.89
C LYS A 35 10.13 8.22 8.54
N ASN A 36 9.82 8.41 7.27
CA ASN A 36 8.48 8.79 6.83
C ASN A 36 7.47 7.68 7.15
N ALA A 37 7.82 6.41 6.90
CA ALA A 37 7.00 5.26 7.26
C ALA A 37 6.73 5.21 8.77
N ALA A 38 7.75 5.44 9.60
CA ALA A 38 7.59 5.46 11.06
C ALA A 38 6.68 6.62 11.53
N VAL A 39 6.77 7.80 10.92
CA VAL A 39 5.87 8.93 11.24
C VAL A 39 4.42 8.53 10.95
N ILE A 40 4.13 7.96 9.77
CA ILE A 40 2.80 7.51 9.41
C ILE A 40 2.32 6.44 10.40
N ALA A 41 3.12 5.40 10.62
CA ALA A 41 2.76 4.28 11.49
C ALA A 41 2.49 4.73 12.94
N VAL A 42 3.32 5.62 13.51
CA VAL A 42 3.12 6.15 14.88
C VAL A 42 1.82 6.96 14.97
N CYS A 43 1.51 7.77 13.96
CA CYS A 43 0.24 8.52 13.94
C CYS A 43 -0.98 7.58 13.81
N TRP A 44 -0.83 6.39 13.24
CA TRP A 44 -1.92 5.42 13.10
C TRP A 44 -2.14 4.56 14.35
N LEU A 45 -1.15 4.42 15.24
CA LEU A 45 -1.25 3.59 16.45
C LEU A 45 -2.48 3.86 17.32
N PRO A 46 -2.92 5.11 17.58
CA PRO A 46 -4.12 5.36 18.38
C PRO A 46 -5.39 4.73 17.80
N TYR A 47 -5.51 4.74 16.46
CA TYR A 47 -6.63 4.13 15.76
C TYR A 47 -6.60 2.62 15.85
N GLU A 48 -5.41 2.02 15.76
CA GLU A 48 -5.22 0.59 15.89
C GLU A 48 -5.63 0.08 17.27
N PHE A 49 -5.22 0.79 18.34
CA PHE A 49 -5.66 0.46 19.69
C PHE A 49 -7.18 0.58 19.88
N TRP A 50 -7.80 1.59 19.24
CA TRP A 50 -9.25 1.77 19.33
C TRP A 50 -10.02 0.71 18.57
N LEU A 51 -9.53 0.31 17.40
CA LEU A 51 -10.23 -0.59 16.48
C LEU A 51 -9.85 -2.07 16.68
N PHE A 52 -8.98 -2.38 17.66
CA PHE A 52 -8.58 -3.77 17.96
C PHE A 52 -9.80 -4.67 18.24
N PRO A 53 -9.86 -5.88 17.68
CA PRO A 53 -8.92 -6.60 16.81
C PRO A 53 -9.16 -6.38 15.31
N GLY A 54 -9.59 -5.19 14.90
CA GLY A 54 -9.85 -4.81 13.53
C GLY A 54 -11.33 -4.70 13.18
N VAL A 55 -11.61 -4.09 12.04
CA VAL A 55 -12.95 -3.93 11.49
C VAL A 55 -13.17 -4.92 10.36
N TYR A 56 -14.23 -5.70 10.41
CA TYR A 56 -14.58 -6.71 9.42
C TYR A 56 -15.87 -6.33 8.70
N TRP A 57 -15.78 -6.20 7.38
CA TRP A 57 -16.91 -5.84 6.53
C TRP A 57 -17.73 -7.09 6.17
N SER A 58 -18.97 -6.87 5.72
CA SER A 58 -19.85 -7.96 5.27
C SER A 58 -19.22 -8.82 4.16
N ASP A 59 -18.41 -8.20 3.29
CA ASP A 59 -17.71 -8.90 2.21
C ASP A 59 -16.66 -9.86 2.73
N THR A 60 -15.91 -9.47 3.77
CA THR A 60 -14.96 -10.37 4.44
C THR A 60 -15.65 -11.59 5.02
N SER A 61 -16.81 -11.38 5.66
CA SER A 61 -17.60 -12.48 6.22
C SER A 61 -18.09 -13.43 5.12
N LYS A 62 -18.57 -12.91 3.99
CA LYS A 62 -18.99 -13.73 2.85
C LYS A 62 -17.83 -14.53 2.26
N GLN A 63 -16.66 -13.91 2.11
CA GLN A 63 -15.46 -14.60 1.61
C GLN A 63 -15.05 -15.75 2.54
N LEU A 64 -15.14 -15.58 3.85
CA LEU A 64 -14.90 -16.67 4.80
C LEU A 64 -15.95 -17.79 4.69
N LEU A 65 -17.23 -17.45 4.52
CA LEU A 65 -18.27 -18.46 4.29
C LEU A 65 -18.07 -19.24 3.00
N ILE A 66 -17.55 -18.58 1.94
CA ILE A 66 -17.17 -19.25 0.70
C ILE A 66 -15.96 -20.18 0.94
N HIS A 67 -14.92 -19.70 1.66
CA HIS A 67 -13.75 -20.53 1.99
C HIS A 67 -14.13 -21.81 2.74
N TYR A 68 -15.04 -21.70 3.70
CA TYR A 68 -15.53 -22.84 4.47
C TYR A 68 -16.62 -23.67 3.78
N GLY A 69 -16.95 -23.37 2.53
CA GLY A 69 -17.92 -24.12 1.73
C GLY A 69 -19.39 -23.96 2.17
N VAL A 70 -19.70 -22.95 2.98
CA VAL A 70 -21.07 -22.64 3.44
C VAL A 70 -21.82 -21.88 2.34
N GLU A 71 -21.15 -20.96 1.64
CA GLU A 71 -21.71 -20.26 0.48
C GLU A 71 -21.04 -20.72 -0.81
N ARG A 72 -21.79 -20.60 -1.92
CA ARG A 72 -21.24 -20.91 -3.25
C ARG A 72 -20.28 -19.82 -3.68
N PHE A 73 -19.24 -20.23 -4.37
CA PHE A 73 -18.31 -19.31 -5.02
C PHE A 73 -19.07 -18.42 -6.02
N THR A 74 -18.86 -17.12 -5.94
CA THR A 74 -19.42 -16.14 -6.87
C THR A 74 -18.30 -15.31 -7.48
N ASP A 75 -18.44 -14.94 -8.73
CA ASP A 75 -17.45 -14.10 -9.47
C ASP A 75 -17.31 -12.67 -8.90
N HIS A 76 -18.07 -12.36 -7.85
CA HIS A 76 -18.04 -11.05 -7.20
C HIS A 76 -16.89 -10.86 -6.21
N HIS A 77 -16.24 -11.95 -5.81
CA HIS A 77 -15.11 -11.91 -4.86
C HIS A 77 -13.85 -12.51 -5.48
N PRO A 78 -12.71 -11.78 -5.44
CA PRO A 78 -11.44 -12.26 -5.95
C PRO A 78 -11.05 -13.59 -5.28
N PHE A 79 -10.83 -14.62 -6.11
CA PHE A 79 -10.47 -15.95 -5.65
C PHE A 79 -9.25 -15.95 -4.73
N ALA A 80 -8.19 -15.22 -5.12
CA ALA A 80 -6.95 -15.14 -4.36
C ALA A 80 -7.15 -14.55 -2.96
N LEU A 81 -7.97 -13.50 -2.82
CA LEU A 81 -8.24 -12.87 -1.53
C LEU A 81 -9.12 -13.74 -0.64
N THR A 82 -10.10 -14.45 -1.20
CA THR A 82 -10.94 -15.40 -0.47
C THR A 82 -10.09 -16.48 0.20
N TYR A 83 -9.14 -17.06 -0.53
CA TYR A 83 -8.21 -18.03 0.05
C TYR A 83 -7.20 -17.42 1.01
N LEU A 84 -6.72 -16.20 0.73
CA LEU A 84 -5.82 -15.49 1.64
C LEU A 84 -6.48 -15.29 3.01
N PHE A 85 -7.72 -14.79 3.04
CA PHE A 85 -8.47 -14.61 4.28
C PHE A 85 -8.71 -15.95 5.00
N GLY A 86 -9.10 -16.98 4.25
CA GLY A 86 -9.30 -18.31 4.78
C GLY A 86 -8.03 -18.88 5.44
N TRP A 87 -6.89 -18.81 4.77
CA TRP A 87 -5.61 -19.29 5.31
C TRP A 87 -5.20 -18.56 6.59
N PHE A 88 -5.37 -17.25 6.66
CA PHE A 88 -5.09 -16.51 7.88
C PHE A 88 -6.08 -16.86 9.00
N ALA A 89 -7.36 -17.07 8.69
CA ALA A 89 -8.35 -17.53 9.66
C ALA A 89 -8.01 -18.94 10.20
N ASP A 90 -7.66 -19.87 9.31
CA ASP A 90 -7.24 -21.22 9.66
C ASP A 90 -5.95 -21.23 10.50
N PHE A 91 -4.97 -20.41 10.13
CA PHE A 91 -3.76 -20.22 10.91
C PHE A 91 -4.08 -19.69 12.31
N GLY A 92 -4.97 -18.70 12.42
CA GLY A 92 -5.43 -18.19 13.71
C GLY A 92 -6.10 -19.25 14.57
N GLN A 93 -6.94 -20.09 13.95
CA GLN A 93 -7.60 -21.21 14.64
C GLN A 93 -6.57 -22.25 15.13
N TRP A 94 -5.58 -22.55 14.31
CA TRP A 94 -4.52 -23.50 14.66
C TRP A 94 -3.58 -22.97 15.75
N ALA A 95 -3.11 -21.72 15.63
CA ALA A 95 -2.08 -21.17 16.51
C ALA A 95 -2.66 -20.59 17.83
N PHE A 96 -3.84 -19.98 17.77
CA PHE A 96 -4.43 -19.21 18.87
C PHE A 96 -5.78 -19.74 19.31
N HIS A 97 -6.29 -20.83 18.71
CA HIS A 97 -7.65 -21.34 18.89
C HIS A 97 -8.75 -20.30 18.62
N ASN A 98 -8.43 -19.29 17.79
CA ASN A 98 -9.36 -18.23 17.42
C ASN A 98 -9.01 -17.65 16.06
N SER A 99 -9.89 -17.79 15.07
CA SER A 99 -9.72 -17.30 13.70
C SER A 99 -9.57 -15.77 13.61
N ILE A 100 -10.16 -15.02 14.55
CA ILE A 100 -10.08 -13.55 14.56
C ILE A 100 -8.64 -13.07 14.73
N TYR A 101 -7.83 -13.73 15.55
CA TYR A 101 -6.42 -13.36 15.72
C TYR A 101 -5.58 -13.63 14.49
N GLY A 102 -5.93 -14.63 13.71
CA GLY A 102 -5.30 -14.85 12.41
C GLY A 102 -5.63 -13.74 11.41
N LEU A 103 -6.90 -13.37 11.32
CA LEU A 103 -7.33 -12.25 10.47
C LEU A 103 -6.71 -10.92 10.92
N TYR A 104 -6.60 -10.71 12.24
CA TYR A 104 -5.92 -9.55 12.79
C TYR A 104 -4.43 -9.51 12.41
N LEU A 105 -3.76 -10.66 12.35
CA LEU A 105 -2.39 -10.72 11.87
C LEU A 105 -2.25 -10.21 10.43
N LEU A 106 -3.23 -10.49 9.56
CA LEU A 106 -3.25 -9.94 8.20
C LEU A 106 -3.45 -8.41 8.21
N ILE A 107 -4.29 -7.89 9.12
CA ILE A 107 -4.42 -6.44 9.35
C ILE A 107 -3.08 -5.84 9.79
N VAL A 108 -2.36 -6.48 10.70
CA VAL A 108 -1.02 -6.00 11.12
C VAL A 108 -0.04 -5.98 9.95
N VAL A 109 -0.07 -6.99 9.07
CA VAL A 109 0.77 -7.01 7.87
C VAL A 109 0.47 -5.80 6.97
N GLN A 110 -0.80 -5.48 6.73
CA GLN A 110 -1.15 -4.31 5.90
C GLN A 110 -0.85 -2.98 6.60
N LEU A 111 -0.97 -2.88 7.93
CA LEU A 111 -0.59 -1.70 8.72
C LEU A 111 0.92 -1.44 8.73
N ILE A 112 1.74 -2.45 8.49
CA ILE A 112 3.18 -2.30 8.28
C ILE A 112 3.47 -1.96 6.81
N ALA A 113 2.83 -2.67 5.89
CA ALA A 113 3.08 -2.52 4.46
C ALA A 113 2.63 -1.15 3.93
N ALA A 114 1.45 -0.65 4.35
CA ALA A 114 0.91 0.60 3.84
C ALA A 114 1.78 1.83 4.15
N PRO A 115 2.27 2.09 5.38
CA PRO A 115 3.19 3.18 5.65
C PRO A 115 4.49 3.09 4.85
N LEU A 116 5.03 1.89 4.64
CA LEU A 116 6.22 1.68 3.82
C LEU A 116 5.98 2.04 2.36
N LEU A 117 4.84 1.65 1.80
CA LEU A 117 4.45 1.97 0.43
C LEU A 117 4.13 3.45 0.25
N PHE A 118 3.42 4.06 1.18
CA PHE A 118 3.16 5.50 1.16
C PHE A 118 4.45 6.31 1.28
N SER A 119 5.38 5.89 2.13
CA SER A 119 6.69 6.51 2.19
C SER A 119 7.47 6.38 0.89
N TRP A 120 7.37 5.22 0.22
CA TRP A 120 7.98 5.06 -1.10
C TRP A 120 7.33 6.01 -2.14
N MET A 121 6.01 6.13 -2.12
CA MET A 121 5.28 7.08 -2.97
C MET A 121 5.74 8.52 -2.74
N LEU A 122 5.87 8.96 -1.47
CA LEU A 122 6.39 10.29 -1.11
C LEU A 122 7.80 10.55 -1.66
N LEU A 123 8.70 9.58 -1.55
CA LEU A 123 10.04 9.72 -2.11
C LEU A 123 10.02 9.75 -3.63
N TYR A 124 9.10 9.00 -4.24
CA TYR A 124 8.93 9.02 -5.69
C TYR A 124 8.39 10.37 -6.18
N THR A 125 7.39 10.95 -5.51
CA THR A 125 6.87 12.30 -5.84
C THR A 125 7.97 13.35 -5.70
N ARG A 126 8.81 13.24 -4.68
CA ARG A 126 10.00 14.11 -4.54
C ARG A 126 10.97 13.94 -5.71
N LYS A 127 11.27 12.71 -6.11
CA LYS A 127 12.11 12.41 -7.29
C LYS A 127 11.53 12.99 -8.58
N MET A 128 10.20 13.09 -8.68
CA MET A 128 9.52 13.71 -9.82
C MET A 128 9.75 15.23 -9.91
N GLY A 129 10.35 15.83 -8.89
CA GLY A 129 10.63 17.26 -8.79
C GLY A 129 9.53 18.05 -8.08
N VAL A 130 8.71 17.38 -7.28
CA VAL A 130 7.73 18.07 -6.44
C VAL A 130 8.45 18.84 -5.32
N PRO A 131 8.09 20.10 -5.04
CA PRO A 131 8.70 20.88 -3.97
C PRO A 131 8.61 20.19 -2.61
N GLN A 132 9.66 20.32 -1.80
CA GLN A 132 9.75 19.63 -0.51
C GLN A 132 8.59 19.96 0.44
N TRP A 133 8.12 21.20 0.45
CA TRP A 133 7.00 21.61 1.29
C TRP A 133 5.71 20.86 0.94
N LEU A 134 5.49 20.57 -0.36
CA LEU A 134 4.33 19.79 -0.81
C LEU A 134 4.45 18.33 -0.37
N CYS A 135 5.63 17.75 -0.42
CA CYS A 135 5.88 16.40 0.12
C CYS A 135 5.62 16.34 1.64
N HIS A 136 5.93 17.42 2.39
CA HIS A 136 5.57 17.48 3.81
C HIS A 136 4.05 17.58 4.03
N VAL A 137 3.33 18.33 3.19
CA VAL A 137 1.85 18.38 3.23
C VAL A 137 1.27 16.99 2.91
N GLU A 138 1.80 16.30 1.91
CA GLU A 138 1.39 14.94 1.56
C GLU A 138 1.67 13.96 2.71
N LEU A 139 2.84 14.03 3.34
CA LEU A 139 3.17 13.22 4.51
C LEU A 139 2.20 13.50 5.68
N ALA A 140 1.93 14.77 5.97
CA ALA A 140 0.99 15.16 7.03
C ALA A 140 -0.44 14.67 6.73
N PHE A 141 -0.87 14.74 5.47
CA PHE A 141 -2.16 14.22 5.04
C PHE A 141 -2.26 12.70 5.23
N LEU A 142 -1.28 11.94 4.79
CA LEU A 142 -1.25 10.48 4.96
C LEU A 142 -1.17 10.04 6.42
N ALA A 143 -0.47 10.81 7.26
CA ALA A 143 -0.29 10.49 8.67
C ALA A 143 -1.50 10.87 9.53
N LEU A 144 -2.14 12.01 9.26
CA LEU A 144 -3.13 12.61 10.16
C LEU A 144 -4.58 12.45 9.71
N PHE A 145 -4.82 12.19 8.42
CA PHE A 145 -6.19 12.05 7.92
C PHE A 145 -6.80 10.71 8.38
N PRO A 146 -7.87 10.72 9.19
CA PRO A 146 -8.37 9.54 9.91
C PRO A 146 -8.81 8.39 9.00
N LEU A 147 -9.17 8.69 7.76
CA LEU A 147 -9.64 7.68 6.81
C LEU A 147 -8.60 6.58 6.57
N PHE A 148 -7.33 6.94 6.44
CA PHE A 148 -6.27 5.96 6.17
C PHE A 148 -6.12 4.93 7.30
N PRO A 149 -5.85 5.31 8.56
CA PRO A 149 -5.73 4.32 9.63
C PRO A 149 -6.99 3.50 9.81
N VAL A 150 -8.20 4.10 9.72
CA VAL A 150 -9.46 3.36 9.85
C VAL A 150 -9.62 2.34 8.73
N MET A 151 -9.31 2.70 7.48
CA MET A 151 -9.38 1.76 6.36
C MET A 151 -8.35 0.63 6.50
N PHE A 152 -7.10 0.94 6.86
CA PHE A 152 -6.05 -0.06 7.00
C PHE A 152 -6.16 -0.89 8.31
N SER A 153 -6.92 -0.45 9.30
CA SER A 153 -7.34 -1.27 10.45
C SER A 153 -8.57 -2.14 10.14
N SER A 154 -9.07 -2.08 8.92
CA SER A 154 -10.15 -2.94 8.45
C SER A 154 -9.63 -3.98 7.47
N LEU A 155 -10.28 -5.15 7.48
CA LEU A 155 -10.02 -6.19 6.50
C LEU A 155 -11.05 -6.08 5.37
N ALA A 156 -10.62 -5.49 4.25
CA ALA A 156 -11.41 -5.36 3.04
C ALA A 156 -10.57 -5.72 1.81
N LYS A 157 -11.21 -6.19 0.73
CA LYS A 157 -10.52 -6.46 -0.53
C LYS A 157 -9.80 -5.21 -1.04
N ASP A 158 -10.45 -4.04 -0.94
CA ASP A 158 -9.94 -2.78 -1.47
C ASP A 158 -8.67 -2.30 -0.76
N THR A 159 -8.55 -2.51 0.56
CA THR A 159 -7.35 -2.13 1.33
C THR A 159 -6.14 -2.96 0.94
N ILE A 160 -6.33 -4.23 0.63
CA ILE A 160 -5.25 -5.09 0.14
C ILE A 160 -4.89 -4.72 -1.30
N SER A 161 -5.88 -4.45 -2.16
CA SER A 161 -5.66 -4.02 -3.54
C SER A 161 -4.83 -2.75 -3.62
N VAL A 162 -5.02 -1.79 -2.72
CA VAL A 162 -4.21 -0.55 -2.64
C VAL A 162 -2.72 -0.85 -2.46
N LEU A 163 -2.36 -1.91 -1.71
CA LEU A 163 -0.96 -2.30 -1.52
C LEU A 163 -0.27 -2.71 -2.84
N PHE A 164 -1.02 -3.21 -3.80
CA PHE A 164 -0.51 -3.53 -5.14
C PHE A 164 -0.68 -2.36 -6.12
N PHE A 165 -1.72 -1.57 -5.95
CA PHE A 165 -2.02 -0.44 -6.82
C PHE A 165 -0.95 0.67 -6.73
N ILE A 166 -0.47 1.00 -5.53
CA ILE A 166 0.58 2.02 -5.35
C ILE A 166 1.88 1.65 -6.09
N PRO A 167 2.47 0.47 -5.89
CA PRO A 167 3.62 0.03 -6.67
C PRO A 167 3.35 0.02 -8.17
N PHE A 168 2.18 -0.46 -8.59
CA PHE A 168 1.79 -0.46 -9.99
C PHE A 168 1.82 0.95 -10.59
N CYS A 169 1.20 1.94 -9.93
CA CYS A 169 1.19 3.33 -10.41
C CYS A 169 2.60 3.92 -10.51
N ILE A 170 3.44 3.70 -9.49
CA ILE A 170 4.83 4.17 -9.49
C ILE A 170 5.60 3.56 -10.67
N LEU A 171 5.51 2.25 -10.84
CA LEU A 171 6.22 1.52 -11.89
C LEU A 171 5.69 1.88 -13.28
N PHE A 172 4.38 2.10 -13.41
CA PHE A 172 3.76 2.52 -14.67
C PHE A 172 4.25 3.90 -15.11
N VAL A 173 4.24 4.86 -14.19
CA VAL A 173 4.75 6.22 -14.46
C VAL A 173 6.26 6.19 -14.78
N ASP A 174 7.03 5.41 -14.06
CA ASP A 174 8.46 5.23 -14.32
C ASP A 174 8.71 4.57 -15.68
N GLY A 175 7.91 3.58 -16.06
CA GLY A 175 7.94 2.93 -17.37
C GLY A 175 7.73 3.92 -18.53
N ILE A 176 6.74 4.81 -18.39
CA ILE A 176 6.50 5.87 -19.38
C ILE A 176 7.72 6.81 -19.47
N ARG A 177 8.26 7.25 -18.34
CA ARG A 177 9.41 8.18 -18.27
C ARG A 177 10.68 7.60 -18.86
N THR A 178 10.92 6.32 -18.65
CA THR A 178 12.13 5.62 -19.11
C THR A 178 11.95 5.00 -20.51
N LYS A 179 10.85 5.32 -21.20
CA LYS A 179 10.50 4.75 -22.50
C LYS A 179 10.55 3.22 -22.53
N GLY A 180 10.10 2.61 -21.43
CA GLY A 180 10.01 1.16 -21.28
C GLY A 180 11.29 0.47 -20.82
N SER A 181 12.41 1.14 -20.64
CA SER A 181 13.66 0.49 -20.21
C SER A 181 13.57 -0.09 -18.78
N SER A 182 12.71 0.47 -17.93
CA SER A 182 12.45 -0.05 -16.59
C SER A 182 11.50 -1.26 -16.58
N LEU A 183 10.68 -1.45 -17.62
CA LEU A 183 9.69 -2.53 -17.71
C LEU A 183 10.30 -3.93 -17.92
N SER A 184 11.58 -4.02 -18.26
CA SER A 184 12.28 -5.30 -18.43
C SER A 184 12.57 -6.02 -17.10
N LYS A 185 12.24 -5.42 -15.96
CA LYS A 185 12.54 -5.99 -14.64
C LYS A 185 11.42 -6.93 -14.18
N PRO A 186 11.74 -8.13 -13.70
CA PRO A 186 10.74 -9.16 -13.35
C PRO A 186 9.77 -8.69 -12.25
N GLY A 187 10.21 -7.85 -11.32
CA GLY A 187 9.35 -7.32 -10.25
C GLY A 187 8.18 -6.50 -10.75
N ILE A 188 8.33 -5.79 -11.88
CA ILE A 188 7.26 -5.00 -12.50
C ILE A 188 6.18 -5.90 -13.07
N ILE A 189 6.60 -6.97 -13.77
CA ILE A 189 5.68 -7.93 -14.37
C ILE A 189 4.82 -8.59 -13.28
N ILE A 190 5.44 -8.99 -12.16
CA ILE A 190 4.73 -9.60 -11.02
C ILE A 190 3.71 -8.62 -10.44
N THR A 191 4.09 -7.36 -10.21
CA THR A 191 3.18 -6.35 -9.65
C THR A 191 2.01 -6.06 -10.58
N CYS A 192 2.26 -5.96 -11.89
CA CYS A 192 1.22 -5.79 -12.90
C CYS A 192 0.27 -7.00 -12.95
N LEU A 193 0.80 -8.22 -12.90
CA LEU A 193 -0.01 -9.44 -12.91
C LEU A 193 -0.89 -9.56 -11.66
N LEU A 194 -0.37 -9.25 -10.49
CA LEU A 194 -1.13 -9.27 -9.24
C LEU A 194 -2.26 -8.25 -9.26
N TYR A 195 -2.00 -7.04 -9.75
CA TYR A 195 -3.03 -6.00 -9.87
C TYR A 195 -4.09 -6.33 -10.92
N THR A 196 -3.68 -6.83 -12.10
CA THR A 196 -4.63 -7.15 -13.17
C THR A 196 -5.49 -8.37 -12.86
N SER A 197 -5.00 -9.33 -12.08
CA SER A 197 -5.81 -10.47 -11.65
C SER A 197 -6.94 -10.04 -10.70
N ASP A 198 -6.68 -9.07 -9.84
CA ASP A 198 -7.69 -8.50 -8.94
C ASP A 198 -8.74 -7.67 -9.72
N ALA A 199 -8.31 -6.87 -10.69
CA ALA A 199 -9.18 -6.06 -11.53
C ALA A 199 -10.02 -6.87 -12.55
N ALA A 200 -9.60 -8.07 -12.92
CA ALA A 200 -10.32 -8.93 -13.86
C ALA A 200 -11.52 -9.64 -13.21
N ASP A 201 -11.51 -9.80 -11.88
CA ASP A 201 -12.59 -10.45 -11.13
C ASP A 201 -13.77 -9.51 -10.83
N ASP A 202 -13.65 -8.20 -11.10
CA ASP A 202 -14.69 -7.19 -10.87
C ASP A 202 -15.68 -7.01 -12.08
N LYS A 203 -15.73 -7.96 -13.04
CA LYS A 203 -16.64 -7.87 -14.21
C LYS A 203 -17.79 -8.86 -14.14
#